data_dc81741eafb020373ae27a499c880bb4
#
_entry.id   dc81741eafb020373ae27a499c880bb4
#
_cell.length_a   1.000
_cell.length_b   1.000
_cell.length_c   1.000
_cell.angle_alpha   90.00
_cell.angle_beta   90.00
_cell.angle_gamma   90.00
#
_symmetry.space_group_name_H-M   'P 1'
#
loop_
_entity.id
_entity.type
_entity.pdbx_description
1 polymer ?
#
loop_
_entity_poly.entity_id
_entity_poly.type
_entity_poly.pdbx_seq_one_letter_code
_entity_poly.pdbx_strand_id
1 'polypeptide(L)'
;MSEIKVNSIKGVAASTAAITISNTDGTCTANITNRSNRNLVINGAMQVAQRGTSSTTSGYGSVDRMQIQYGGNDEAPTHSQVDVASGTTPYTLGFRKALKLTNGNQTSGLGADDFTRIDTILEAQDLVNSGWNSKSSSSYITLSYWVKSSVAQEFFGYLYIDDTPYKYGWSLGSLSADTWTKVVVNIPGNSNLGINNDNGVGCWI
;
A
#
# COMPACT_ATOMS: atom_id res chain seq x y z
N MET A 1 -17.83 12.09 -46.51
CA MET A 1 -17.34 11.44 -45.26
C MET A 1 -18.55 10.86 -44.55
N SER A 2 -18.45 9.61 -44.09
CA SER A 2 -19.49 9.00 -43.27
C SER A 2 -19.27 9.42 -41.81
N GLU A 3 -20.31 9.92 -41.16
CA GLU A 3 -20.31 10.35 -39.76
C GLU A 3 -21.24 9.45 -38.96
N ILE A 4 -20.82 8.99 -37.79
CA ILE A 4 -21.66 8.28 -36.84
C ILE A 4 -21.93 9.22 -35.67
N LYS A 5 -23.22 9.57 -35.47
CA LYS A 5 -23.66 10.42 -34.36
C LYS A 5 -24.27 9.55 -33.27
N VAL A 6 -23.68 9.59 -32.06
CA VAL A 6 -24.18 8.86 -30.91
C VAL A 6 -24.18 9.75 -29.65
N ASN A 7 -25.21 9.60 -28.81
CA ASN A 7 -25.29 10.32 -27.54
C ASN A 7 -24.62 9.56 -26.39
N SER A 8 -24.45 8.25 -26.55
CA SER A 8 -23.82 7.41 -25.52
C SER A 8 -23.33 6.08 -26.09
N ILE A 9 -22.35 5.50 -25.43
CA ILE A 9 -21.84 4.15 -25.67
C ILE A 9 -21.98 3.38 -24.37
N LYS A 10 -22.70 2.23 -24.39
CA LYS A 10 -22.85 1.37 -23.22
C LYS A 10 -22.81 -0.11 -23.62
N GLY A 11 -22.45 -0.96 -22.67
CA GLY A 11 -22.53 -2.42 -22.86
C GLY A 11 -23.99 -2.89 -23.01
N VAL A 12 -24.19 -3.99 -23.73
CA VAL A 12 -25.53 -4.51 -24.10
C VAL A 12 -26.45 -4.71 -22.88
N ALA A 13 -25.93 -5.17 -21.77
CA ALA A 13 -26.67 -5.40 -20.53
C ALA A 13 -26.47 -4.30 -19.46
N ALA A 14 -25.78 -3.22 -19.80
CA ALA A 14 -25.49 -2.16 -18.83
C ALA A 14 -26.68 -1.21 -18.67
N SER A 15 -27.02 -0.85 -17.43
CA SER A 15 -28.00 0.19 -17.13
C SER A 15 -27.49 1.61 -17.36
N THR A 16 -26.16 1.81 -17.19
CA THR A 16 -25.49 3.11 -17.29
C THR A 16 -24.53 3.13 -18.49
N ALA A 17 -24.46 4.27 -19.19
CA ALA A 17 -23.54 4.45 -20.31
C ALA A 17 -22.08 4.53 -19.80
N ALA A 18 -21.17 3.84 -20.50
CA ALA A 18 -19.74 3.94 -20.24
C ALA A 18 -19.18 5.30 -20.74
N ILE A 19 -19.76 5.83 -21.80
CA ILE A 19 -19.43 7.14 -22.37
C ILE A 19 -20.74 7.87 -22.67
N THR A 20 -20.83 9.11 -22.21
CA THR A 20 -21.95 10.03 -22.54
C THR A 20 -21.38 11.21 -23.30
N ILE A 21 -22.07 11.59 -24.39
CA ILE A 21 -21.70 12.75 -25.21
C ILE A 21 -22.80 13.79 -25.07
N SER A 22 -22.45 14.99 -24.68
CA SER A 22 -23.36 16.11 -24.56
C SER A 22 -23.85 16.54 -25.93
N ASN A 23 -25.18 16.63 -26.10
CA ASN A 23 -25.78 17.11 -27.34
C ASN A 23 -25.64 18.61 -27.52
N THR A 24 -25.28 19.35 -26.46
CA THR A 24 -25.23 20.81 -26.46
C THR A 24 -23.88 21.33 -26.94
N ASP A 25 -22.81 20.71 -26.47
CA ASP A 25 -21.43 21.19 -26.68
C ASP A 25 -20.44 20.11 -27.15
N GLY A 26 -20.92 18.87 -27.34
CA GLY A 26 -20.08 17.74 -27.74
C GLY A 26 -19.14 17.22 -26.67
N THR A 27 -19.23 17.71 -25.44
CA THR A 27 -18.36 17.24 -24.33
C THR A 27 -18.55 15.76 -24.10
N CYS A 28 -17.44 15.03 -24.04
CA CYS A 28 -17.41 13.61 -23.75
C CYS A 28 -17.13 13.36 -22.28
N THR A 29 -18.10 12.74 -21.59
CA THR A 29 -17.91 12.27 -20.22
C THR A 29 -17.76 10.75 -20.22
N ALA A 30 -16.60 10.26 -19.87
CA ALA A 30 -16.35 8.85 -19.68
C ALA A 30 -16.67 8.45 -18.22
N ASN A 31 -17.60 7.51 -18.06
CA ASN A 31 -17.90 6.92 -16.76
C ASN A 31 -16.87 5.79 -16.49
N ILE A 32 -15.63 6.20 -16.27
CA ILE A 32 -14.54 5.29 -15.97
C ILE A 32 -14.52 5.09 -14.47
N THR A 33 -15.12 3.99 -14.01
CA THR A 33 -15.12 3.60 -12.59
C THR A 33 -13.71 3.18 -12.10
N ASN A 34 -12.80 2.90 -13.04
CA ASN A 34 -11.42 2.58 -12.74
C ASN A 34 -10.50 3.66 -13.31
N ARG A 35 -10.48 4.82 -12.67
CA ARG A 35 -9.64 5.96 -13.08
C ARG A 35 -8.17 5.72 -12.89
N SER A 36 -7.80 4.75 -12.11
CA SER A 36 -6.38 4.46 -11.90
C SER A 36 -6.18 3.05 -11.37
N ASN A 37 -5.60 2.19 -12.17
CA ASN A 37 -4.69 1.16 -11.67
C ASN A 37 -3.42 1.83 -11.10
N ARG A 38 -3.55 2.95 -10.38
CA ARG A 38 -2.41 3.62 -9.80
C ARG A 38 -2.03 2.87 -8.55
N ASN A 39 -0.94 2.14 -8.66
CA ASN A 39 -0.24 1.70 -7.46
C ASN A 39 0.34 2.95 -6.79
N LEU A 40 -0.21 3.34 -5.65
CA LEU A 40 0.28 4.48 -4.87
C LEU A 40 1.60 4.16 -4.17
N VAL A 41 1.89 2.88 -3.94
CA VAL A 41 3.13 2.45 -3.31
C VAL A 41 4.25 2.45 -4.34
N ILE A 42 5.15 3.42 -4.23
CA ILE A 42 6.35 3.51 -5.06
C ILE A 42 7.35 2.46 -4.62
N ASN A 43 8.01 1.79 -5.58
CA ASN A 43 8.96 0.70 -5.33
C ASN A 43 8.37 -0.49 -4.55
N GLY A 44 7.07 -0.74 -4.68
CA GLY A 44 6.39 -1.86 -4.00
C GLY A 44 6.94 -3.24 -4.36
N ALA A 45 7.69 -3.37 -5.46
CA ALA A 45 8.42 -4.59 -5.84
C ALA A 45 9.83 -4.68 -5.23
N MET A 46 10.22 -3.73 -4.38
CA MET A 46 11.49 -3.67 -3.64
C MET A 46 12.76 -3.70 -4.53
N GLN A 47 12.66 -3.26 -5.80
CA GLN A 47 13.75 -3.36 -6.78
C GLN A 47 14.85 -2.33 -6.59
N VAL A 48 14.52 -1.16 -6.06
CA VAL A 48 15.43 -0.01 -5.93
C VAL A 48 15.94 0.10 -4.50
N ALA A 49 17.26 0.18 -4.32
CA ALA A 49 17.95 0.31 -3.05
C ALA A 49 19.20 1.20 -3.21
N GLN A 50 18.98 2.50 -3.48
CA GLN A 50 20.06 3.44 -3.82
C GLN A 50 20.96 3.79 -2.64
N ARG A 51 20.43 3.74 -1.40
CA ARG A 51 21.19 4.03 -0.17
C ARG A 51 22.04 2.88 0.32
N GLY A 52 21.85 1.70 -0.28
CA GLY A 52 22.49 0.46 0.12
C GLY A 52 21.49 -0.68 0.21
N THR A 53 21.99 -1.90 0.18
CA THR A 53 21.14 -3.11 0.24
C THR A 53 20.91 -3.60 1.66
N SER A 54 21.56 -3.01 2.67
CA SER A 54 21.41 -3.39 4.08
C SER A 54 21.74 -2.22 5.00
N SER A 55 21.04 -2.12 6.12
CA SER A 55 21.28 -1.11 7.16
C SER A 55 20.71 -1.57 8.51
N THR A 56 21.24 -1.01 9.59
CA THR A 56 20.67 -1.09 10.95
C THR A 56 20.11 0.25 11.43
N THR A 57 20.20 1.29 10.60
CA THR A 57 19.76 2.63 10.97
C THR A 57 18.24 2.75 10.80
N SER A 58 17.55 3.31 11.79
CA SER A 58 16.14 3.65 11.70
C SER A 58 15.87 4.63 10.55
N GLY A 59 14.75 4.48 9.87
CA GLY A 59 14.36 5.28 8.71
C GLY A 59 14.68 4.61 7.37
N TYR A 60 15.07 5.41 6.39
CA TYR A 60 15.34 4.98 5.00
C TYR A 60 16.80 4.57 4.84
N GLY A 61 17.14 3.33 5.08
CA GLY A 61 18.54 2.85 5.03
C GLY A 61 18.82 1.76 4.00
N SER A 62 17.82 1.10 3.43
CA SER A 62 18.00 0.04 2.42
C SER A 62 17.05 0.23 1.23
N VAL A 63 15.96 -0.52 1.15
CA VAL A 63 14.99 -0.42 0.04
C VAL A 63 14.38 0.97 0.01
N ASP A 64 14.46 1.64 -1.13
CA ASP A 64 13.94 2.99 -1.31
C ASP A 64 12.42 3.04 -1.08
N ARG A 65 11.96 4.14 -0.47
CA ARG A 65 10.54 4.41 -0.11
C ARG A 65 9.98 3.52 1.00
N MET A 66 10.76 2.56 1.50
CA MET A 66 10.44 1.78 2.70
C MET A 66 11.32 2.25 3.85
N GLN A 67 10.72 2.56 4.97
CA GLN A 67 11.44 2.90 6.18
C GLN A 67 11.22 1.84 7.26
N ILE A 68 12.22 1.67 8.10
CA ILE A 68 12.14 0.83 9.28
C ILE A 68 12.15 1.73 10.50
N GLN A 69 11.17 1.56 11.36
CA GLN A 69 11.09 2.25 12.63
C GLN A 69 11.15 1.22 13.77
N TYR A 70 11.94 1.50 14.77
CA TYR A 70 12.04 0.64 15.95
C TYR A 70 12.36 1.49 17.20
N GLY A 71 12.00 0.97 18.34
CA GLY A 71 12.30 1.57 19.64
C GLY A 71 12.29 0.52 20.74
N GLY A 72 13.07 0.74 21.80
CA GLY A 72 13.19 -0.15 22.95
C GLY A 72 14.00 -1.44 22.70
N ASN A 73 14.46 -1.69 21.51
CA ASN A 73 15.22 -2.88 21.17
C ASN A 73 16.62 -2.86 21.82
N ASP A 74 17.06 -3.96 22.45
CA ASP A 74 18.42 -4.09 23.02
C ASP A 74 19.50 -4.02 21.91
N GLU A 75 19.19 -4.59 20.76
CA GLU A 75 20.02 -4.51 19.56
C GLU A 75 19.15 -4.08 18.37
N ALA A 76 19.69 -3.17 17.57
CA ALA A 76 19.00 -2.65 16.39
C ALA A 76 18.70 -3.77 15.37
N PRO A 77 17.49 -3.84 14.82
CA PRO A 77 17.18 -4.79 13.76
C PRO A 77 17.96 -4.44 12.49
N THR A 78 18.29 -5.47 11.72
CA THR A 78 18.88 -5.31 10.39
C THR A 78 17.76 -5.39 9.34
N HIS A 79 17.71 -4.41 8.45
CA HIS A 79 16.82 -4.44 7.29
C HIS A 79 17.62 -4.52 5.99
N SER A 80 17.20 -5.37 5.08
CA SER A 80 17.96 -5.64 3.84
C SER A 80 17.07 -5.96 2.65
N GLN A 81 17.56 -5.59 1.46
CA GLN A 81 17.00 -6.10 0.20
C GLN A 81 17.54 -7.52 -0.01
N VAL A 82 16.63 -8.47 -0.22
CA VAL A 82 16.98 -9.87 -0.47
C VAL A 82 16.30 -10.39 -1.73
N ASP A 83 16.83 -11.46 -2.29
CA ASP A 83 16.22 -12.13 -3.44
C ASP A 83 14.98 -12.93 -3.02
N VAL A 84 13.97 -12.90 -3.86
CA VAL A 84 12.83 -13.81 -3.78
C VAL A 84 13.25 -15.12 -4.44
N ALA A 85 13.21 -16.21 -3.68
CA ALA A 85 13.68 -17.51 -4.15
C ALA A 85 12.87 -18.01 -5.36
N SER A 86 13.58 -18.56 -6.35
CA SER A 86 13.00 -19.25 -7.50
C SER A 86 12.06 -20.38 -7.03
N GLY A 87 10.98 -20.59 -7.77
CA GLY A 87 9.97 -21.61 -7.45
C GLY A 87 8.93 -21.19 -6.42
N THR A 88 9.06 -20.04 -5.77
CA THR A 88 8.03 -19.49 -4.88
C THR A 88 6.92 -18.79 -5.66
N THR A 89 5.71 -18.72 -5.08
CA THR A 89 4.58 -18.04 -5.72
C THR A 89 4.88 -16.57 -6.05
N PRO A 90 5.44 -15.74 -5.15
CA PRO A 90 5.82 -14.37 -5.53
C PRO A 90 6.80 -14.32 -6.69
N TYR A 91 7.77 -15.24 -6.76
CA TYR A 91 8.72 -15.30 -7.88
C TYR A 91 8.02 -15.56 -9.21
N THR A 92 7.07 -16.52 -9.26
CA THR A 92 6.30 -16.83 -10.47
C THR A 92 5.42 -15.67 -10.93
N LEU A 93 5.01 -14.80 -9.98
CA LEU A 93 4.26 -13.58 -10.24
C LEU A 93 5.13 -12.37 -10.65
N GLY A 94 6.45 -12.55 -10.75
CA GLY A 94 7.35 -11.52 -11.23
C GLY A 94 8.14 -10.77 -10.17
N PHE A 95 7.90 -11.03 -8.88
CA PHE A 95 8.71 -10.42 -7.82
C PHE A 95 10.10 -11.04 -7.79
N ARG A 96 11.13 -10.21 -7.68
CA ARG A 96 12.54 -10.64 -7.64
C ARG A 96 13.24 -10.24 -6.36
N LYS A 97 12.78 -9.17 -5.73
CA LYS A 97 13.34 -8.63 -4.50
C LYS A 97 12.27 -8.51 -3.42
N ALA A 98 12.71 -8.57 -2.17
CA ALA A 98 11.89 -8.35 -0.99
C ALA A 98 12.69 -7.54 0.04
N LEU A 99 11.99 -6.82 0.90
CA LEU A 99 12.56 -6.24 2.10
C LEU A 99 12.53 -7.31 3.21
N LYS A 100 13.68 -7.64 3.77
CA LYS A 100 13.81 -8.52 4.92
C LYS A 100 14.16 -7.70 6.15
N LEU A 101 13.43 -7.92 7.22
CA LEU A 101 13.72 -7.43 8.55
C LEU A 101 14.21 -8.60 9.41
N THR A 102 15.35 -8.44 10.05
CA THR A 102 15.93 -9.42 10.98
C THR A 102 16.09 -8.74 12.33
N ASN A 103 15.39 -9.21 13.34
CA ASN A 103 15.53 -8.70 14.69
C ASN A 103 16.95 -8.92 15.19
N GLY A 104 17.47 -7.96 15.96
CA GLY A 104 18.69 -8.12 16.73
C GLY A 104 18.48 -9.06 17.92
N ASN A 105 19.56 -9.29 18.67
CA ASN A 105 19.52 -10.08 19.88
C ASN A 105 18.81 -9.29 20.99
N GLN A 106 17.70 -9.80 21.46
CA GLN A 106 16.94 -9.21 22.57
C GLN A 106 17.30 -9.97 23.84
N THR A 107 18.01 -9.33 24.76
CA THR A 107 18.50 -9.92 26.02
C THR A 107 17.59 -9.60 27.19
N SER A 108 16.85 -8.50 27.12
CA SER A 108 15.78 -8.15 28.06
C SER A 108 14.41 -8.56 27.49
N GLY A 109 13.42 -8.69 28.35
CA GLY A 109 12.03 -8.86 27.90
C GLY A 109 11.53 -7.62 27.16
N LEU A 110 10.63 -7.80 26.21
CA LEU A 110 10.00 -6.68 25.50
C LEU A 110 9.19 -5.82 26.48
N GLY A 111 9.46 -4.51 26.49
CA GLY A 111 8.65 -3.51 27.18
C GLY A 111 7.36 -3.20 26.43
N ALA A 112 6.43 -2.52 27.09
CA ALA A 112 5.16 -2.16 26.47
C ALA A 112 5.29 -1.19 25.28
N ASP A 113 6.37 -0.41 25.25
CA ASP A 113 6.65 0.59 24.23
C ASP A 113 7.64 0.11 23.16
N ASP A 114 8.11 -1.14 23.26
CA ASP A 114 9.05 -1.70 22.31
C ASP A 114 8.33 -2.08 21.02
N PHE A 115 8.90 -1.66 19.91
CA PHE A 115 8.30 -1.95 18.61
C PHE A 115 9.35 -2.05 17.51
N THR A 116 9.01 -2.78 16.48
CA THR A 116 9.69 -2.76 15.18
C THR A 116 8.63 -2.81 14.09
N ARG A 117 8.71 -1.89 13.13
CA ARG A 117 7.73 -1.80 12.05
C ARG A 117 8.39 -1.43 10.71
N ILE A 118 7.72 -1.82 9.65
CA ILE A 118 8.04 -1.45 8.27
C ILE A 118 6.95 -0.47 7.83
N ASP A 119 7.35 0.69 7.39
CA ASP A 119 6.41 1.70 6.91
C ASP A 119 6.74 2.12 5.48
N THR A 120 5.71 2.45 4.71
CA THR A 120 5.80 3.30 3.52
C THR A 120 4.92 4.53 3.70
N ILE A 121 5.40 5.67 3.23
CA ILE A 121 4.68 6.95 3.33
C ILE A 121 4.11 7.29 1.97
N LEU A 122 2.82 7.61 1.92
CA LEU A 122 2.14 8.19 0.78
C LEU A 122 1.90 9.67 1.02
N GLU A 123 2.19 10.50 0.04
CA GLU A 123 1.92 11.93 0.11
C GLU A 123 0.41 12.20 0.09
N ALA A 124 -0.02 13.26 0.78
CA ALA A 124 -1.43 13.61 0.90
C ALA A 124 -2.07 13.88 -0.48
N GLN A 125 -1.36 14.62 -1.34
CA GLN A 125 -1.81 14.89 -2.71
C GLN A 125 -2.01 13.63 -3.56
N ASP A 126 -1.20 12.57 -3.36
CA ASP A 126 -1.34 11.31 -4.09
C ASP A 126 -2.59 10.55 -3.67
N LEU A 127 -2.90 10.57 -2.36
CA LEU A 127 -4.13 9.99 -1.82
C LEU A 127 -5.38 10.71 -2.34
N VAL A 128 -5.40 12.05 -2.27
CA VAL A 128 -6.54 12.86 -2.73
C VAL A 128 -6.78 12.67 -4.23
N ASN A 129 -5.71 12.57 -5.03
CA ASN A 129 -5.81 12.41 -6.47
C ASN A 129 -5.92 10.94 -6.93
N SER A 130 -5.96 9.97 -5.99
CA SER A 130 -6.08 8.54 -6.31
C SER A 130 -7.46 8.15 -6.85
N GLY A 131 -8.48 8.96 -6.58
CA GLY A 131 -9.88 8.65 -6.85
C GLY A 131 -10.59 7.98 -5.66
N TRP A 132 -9.90 7.75 -4.55
CA TRP A 132 -10.52 7.30 -3.32
C TRP A 132 -11.33 8.42 -2.68
N ASN A 133 -12.63 8.21 -2.50
CA ASN A 133 -13.43 9.10 -1.67
C ASN A 133 -13.21 8.74 -0.19
N SER A 134 -12.15 9.31 0.40
CA SER A 134 -11.74 9.01 1.78
C SER A 134 -12.81 9.31 2.83
N LYS A 135 -13.80 10.15 2.52
CA LYS A 135 -14.90 10.48 3.43
C LYS A 135 -16.11 9.55 3.34
N SER A 136 -16.11 8.60 2.40
CA SER A 136 -17.24 7.68 2.20
C SER A 136 -16.89 6.26 2.64
N SER A 137 -17.65 5.71 3.57
CA SER A 137 -17.50 4.32 4.02
C SER A 137 -17.82 3.27 2.95
N SER A 138 -18.44 3.67 1.84
CA SER A 138 -18.67 2.80 0.68
C SER A 138 -17.60 2.93 -0.41
N SER A 139 -16.58 3.78 -0.21
CA SER A 139 -15.41 3.89 -1.07
C SER A 139 -14.19 3.26 -0.39
N TYR A 140 -13.45 2.46 -1.12
CA TYR A 140 -12.34 1.68 -0.57
C TYR A 140 -11.05 1.92 -1.34
N ILE A 141 -9.91 1.87 -0.64
CA ILE A 141 -8.63 1.53 -1.23
C ILE A 141 -8.28 0.09 -0.88
N THR A 142 -7.58 -0.59 -1.78
CA THR A 142 -7.15 -1.97 -1.55
C THR A 142 -5.64 -2.01 -1.41
N LEU A 143 -5.18 -2.48 -0.25
CA LEU A 143 -3.78 -2.81 -0.02
C LEU A 143 -3.58 -4.31 -0.25
N SER A 144 -2.58 -4.68 -1.05
CA SER A 144 -2.18 -6.09 -1.17
C SER A 144 -0.67 -6.23 -1.20
N TYR A 145 -0.17 -7.22 -0.49
CA TYR A 145 1.26 -7.53 -0.41
C TYR A 145 1.51 -9.00 -0.08
N TRP A 146 2.73 -9.45 -0.31
CA TRP A 146 3.21 -10.74 0.11
C TRP A 146 4.06 -10.59 1.36
N VAL A 147 3.84 -11.45 2.33
CA VAL A 147 4.58 -11.50 3.59
C VAL A 147 5.03 -12.92 3.90
N LYS A 148 6.19 -13.04 4.53
CA LYS A 148 6.74 -14.30 5.05
C LYS A 148 7.42 -14.02 6.39
N SER A 149 7.15 -14.84 7.39
CA SER A 149 7.80 -14.80 8.69
C SER A 149 8.55 -16.11 8.93
N SER A 150 9.69 -16.06 9.62
CA SER A 150 10.41 -17.26 10.09
C SER A 150 9.74 -17.93 11.29
N VAL A 151 8.77 -17.26 11.91
CA VAL A 151 8.02 -17.78 13.05
C VAL A 151 6.53 -17.83 12.76
N ALA A 152 5.86 -18.84 13.30
CA ALA A 152 4.41 -18.98 13.22
C ALA A 152 3.77 -18.13 14.33
N GLN A 153 3.24 -16.97 13.96
CA GLN A 153 2.52 -16.09 14.89
C GLN A 153 1.58 -15.15 14.15
N GLU A 154 0.77 -14.43 14.90
CA GLU A 154 -0.09 -13.38 14.39
C GLU A 154 0.69 -12.08 14.27
N PHE A 155 0.49 -11.37 13.16
CA PHE A 155 1.02 -10.05 12.92
C PHE A 155 -0.12 -9.07 12.61
N PHE A 156 0.16 -7.80 12.80
CA PHE A 156 -0.81 -6.72 12.60
C PHE A 156 -0.25 -5.68 11.65
N GLY A 157 -1.14 -5.05 10.91
CA GLY A 157 -0.84 -3.88 10.11
C GLY A 157 -1.81 -2.76 10.43
N TYR A 158 -1.46 -1.54 10.06
CA TYR A 158 -2.36 -0.41 10.16
C TYR A 158 -2.07 0.61 9.07
N LEU A 159 -3.09 1.37 8.72
CA LEU A 159 -2.98 2.63 8.00
C LEU A 159 -3.18 3.75 9.02
N TYR A 160 -2.30 4.74 9.01
CA TYR A 160 -2.42 5.93 9.82
C TYR A 160 -2.51 7.16 8.93
N ILE A 161 -3.56 7.95 9.06
CA ILE A 161 -3.73 9.24 8.39
C ILE A 161 -3.14 10.32 9.31
N ASP A 162 -2.22 11.13 8.77
CA ASP A 162 -1.47 12.11 9.56
C ASP A 162 -2.27 13.41 9.77
N ASP A 163 -2.87 13.95 8.73
CA ASP A 163 -3.64 15.20 8.77
C ASP A 163 -4.83 15.17 9.75
N THR A 164 -5.45 14.01 9.86
CA THR A 164 -6.48 13.75 10.86
C THR A 164 -6.12 12.46 11.56
N PRO A 165 -5.57 12.48 12.79
CA PRO A 165 -5.09 11.29 13.46
C PRO A 165 -6.13 10.17 13.50
N TYR A 166 -6.03 9.25 12.53
CA TYR A 166 -6.93 8.14 12.36
C TYR A 166 -6.15 6.88 12.03
N LYS A 167 -6.48 5.79 12.72
CA LYS A 167 -5.85 4.49 12.49
C LYS A 167 -6.89 3.47 12.04
N TYR A 168 -6.59 2.76 10.97
CA TYR A 168 -7.32 1.58 10.56
C TYR A 168 -6.39 0.39 10.67
N GLY A 169 -6.65 -0.47 11.68
CA GLY A 169 -5.85 -1.65 11.95
C GLY A 169 -6.46 -2.91 11.34
N TRP A 170 -5.60 -3.88 11.01
CA TRP A 170 -6.01 -5.22 10.60
C TRP A 170 -5.06 -6.27 11.14
N SER A 171 -5.59 -7.49 11.33
CA SER A 171 -4.78 -8.67 11.58
C SER A 171 -4.37 -9.30 10.24
N LEU A 172 -3.13 -9.79 10.16
CA LEU A 172 -2.68 -10.64 9.07
C LEU A 172 -3.12 -12.10 9.27
N GLY A 173 -3.73 -12.41 10.41
CA GLY A 173 -3.96 -13.76 10.88
C GLY A 173 -2.68 -14.45 11.34
N SER A 174 -2.80 -15.70 11.72
CA SER A 174 -1.65 -16.52 12.08
C SER A 174 -0.89 -16.92 10.81
N LEU A 175 0.32 -16.38 10.64
CA LEU A 175 1.20 -16.77 9.54
C LEU A 175 1.85 -18.12 9.86
N SER A 176 1.96 -18.99 8.86
CA SER A 176 2.80 -20.18 8.97
C SER A 176 4.27 -19.82 8.77
N ALA A 177 5.16 -20.43 9.56
CA ALA A 177 6.59 -20.19 9.42
C ALA A 177 7.07 -20.47 8.00
N ASP A 178 7.98 -19.65 7.51
CA ASP A 178 8.66 -19.75 6.22
C ASP A 178 7.73 -19.85 4.98
N THR A 179 6.46 -19.48 5.13
CA THR A 179 5.44 -19.57 4.07
C THR A 179 5.08 -18.17 3.57
N TRP A 180 5.17 -17.96 2.24
CA TRP A 180 4.67 -16.75 1.62
C TRP A 180 3.14 -16.70 1.64
N THR A 181 2.61 -15.68 2.28
CA THR A 181 1.17 -15.43 2.40
C THR A 181 0.81 -14.13 1.71
N LYS A 182 -0.21 -14.15 0.85
CA LYS A 182 -0.75 -12.92 0.26
C LYS A 182 -1.78 -12.33 1.21
N VAL A 183 -1.56 -11.09 1.61
CA VAL A 183 -2.52 -10.29 2.39
C VAL A 183 -3.25 -9.35 1.44
N VAL A 184 -4.56 -9.24 1.60
CA VAL A 184 -5.41 -8.29 0.86
C VAL A 184 -6.35 -7.63 1.85
N VAL A 185 -6.30 -6.31 1.93
CA VAL A 185 -7.09 -5.51 2.85
C VAL A 185 -7.84 -4.43 2.07
N ASN A 186 -9.16 -4.37 2.27
CA ASN A 186 -9.99 -3.28 1.76
C ASN A 186 -10.20 -2.27 2.88
N ILE A 187 -9.66 -1.08 2.71
CA ILE A 187 -9.70 -0.01 3.70
C ILE A 187 -10.80 0.98 3.30
N PRO A 188 -11.89 1.06 4.07
CA PRO A 188 -12.98 1.98 3.77
C PRO A 188 -12.59 3.42 4.11
N GLY A 189 -13.23 4.36 3.43
CA GLY A 189 -13.23 5.75 3.89
C GLY A 189 -14.03 5.91 5.18
N ASN A 190 -13.88 7.07 5.81
CA ASN A 190 -14.59 7.45 7.02
C ASN A 190 -14.91 8.95 6.97
N SER A 191 -16.12 9.36 7.35
CA SER A 191 -16.56 10.75 7.29
C SER A 191 -15.66 11.73 8.08
N ASN A 192 -14.94 11.22 9.07
CA ASN A 192 -14.02 12.01 9.89
C ASN A 192 -12.62 12.15 9.27
N LEU A 193 -12.30 11.43 8.18
CA LEU A 193 -11.01 11.57 7.52
C LEU A 193 -10.87 12.95 6.87
N GLY A 194 -9.80 13.66 7.20
CA GLY A 194 -9.32 14.85 6.50
C GLY A 194 -7.94 14.56 5.92
N ILE A 195 -7.78 14.75 4.63
CA ILE A 195 -6.49 14.61 3.94
C ILE A 195 -6.28 15.89 3.16
N ASN A 196 -5.18 16.58 3.41
CA ASN A 196 -4.80 17.80 2.72
C ASN A 196 -4.39 17.48 1.28
N ASN A 197 -4.45 18.49 0.41
CA ASN A 197 -3.95 18.35 -0.95
C ASN A 197 -2.58 19.05 -1.07
N ASP A 198 -1.59 18.50 -0.39
CA ASP A 198 -0.22 19.03 -0.34
C ASP A 198 0.82 17.90 -0.44
N ASN A 199 2.09 18.25 -0.35
CA ASN A 199 3.22 17.31 -0.39
C ASN A 199 3.61 16.77 1.01
N GLY A 200 2.79 17.02 2.02
CA GLY A 200 2.95 16.47 3.35
C GLY A 200 2.64 14.98 3.41
N VAL A 201 2.79 14.42 4.59
CA VAL A 201 2.46 13.02 4.85
C VAL A 201 0.95 12.87 4.83
N GLY A 202 0.42 12.12 3.86
CA GLY A 202 -1.00 11.77 3.83
C GLY A 202 -1.29 10.54 4.68
N CYS A 203 -0.52 9.48 4.50
CA CYS A 203 -0.65 8.30 5.35
C CYS A 203 0.65 7.49 5.46
N TRP A 204 0.70 6.71 6.52
CA TRP A 204 1.67 5.66 6.79
C TRP A 204 0.97 4.31 6.63
N ILE A 205 1.62 3.39 5.96
CA ILE A 205 1.15 2.00 5.79
C ILE A 205 2.26 1.06 6.20
#